data_2f4850dd2f8ff7b55bddf36b5f366a66
#
_entry.id   2f4850dd2f8ff7b55bddf36b5f366a66
#
_cell.length_a   1.000
_cell.length_b   1.000
_cell.length_c   1.000
_cell.angle_alpha   90.00
_cell.angle_beta   90.00
_cell.angle_gamma   90.00
#
_symmetry.space_group_name_H-M   'P 1'
#
loop_
_entity.id
_entity.type
_entity.pdbx_description
1 polymer ?
#
loop_
_entity_poly.entity_id
_entity_poly.type
_entity_poly.pdbx_seq_one_letter_code
_entity_poly.pdbx_strand_id
1 'polypeptide(L)'
;MVIEQSTIIGFYIASVAQIMMIALSLFFLHRKHPFRMTAVAVGVAVYFLASQLLTSICYSALTSIPAVQSFLSNPDHVIIYYLILAVLTALFMAPVTYFILKFVRKGNWNIYEAMAAGISYWLYNSITSSMNYINQARISEMANKNELSSLISDQISQADIDAYVELLQNASLSQCLAQILFFAVVLLMSTFIFMLVYHGMKRKNFLFVALAAGIHFVVIFTTYLGTLANLWIYCLIILAAGILLSLGIYFYFKWYRSQQQILRQQRLEFKARKAQAYQEKIAQKEAAARESTLSETPNIMDSDIADDLTQDDIWDSEDPTDSTSTDSVPDEKKDL
;
A
#
# COMPACT_ATOMS: atom_id res chain seq x y z
N MET A 1 9.42 42.02 9.16
CA MET A 1 8.35 41.03 8.77
C MET A 1 8.46 39.88 9.75
N VAL A 2 7.34 39.46 10.37
CA VAL A 2 7.37 38.42 11.41
C VAL A 2 6.43 37.27 10.97
N ILE A 3 6.96 36.05 10.93
CA ILE A 3 6.20 34.84 10.70
C ILE A 3 5.64 34.38 12.06
N GLU A 4 4.35 34.01 12.10
CA GLU A 4 3.71 33.60 13.34
C GLU A 4 4.36 32.35 13.95
N GLN A 5 4.60 32.39 15.26
CA GLN A 5 5.18 31.24 16.00
C GLN A 5 4.32 29.97 15.87
N SER A 6 3.00 30.12 15.78
CA SER A 6 2.06 29.00 15.53
C SER A 6 2.33 28.29 14.20
N THR A 7 2.68 29.04 13.14
CA THR A 7 3.04 28.49 11.83
C THR A 7 4.36 27.72 11.88
N ILE A 8 5.36 28.25 12.56
CA ILE A 8 6.67 27.57 12.75
C ILE A 8 6.46 26.24 13.48
N ILE A 9 5.68 26.23 14.57
CA ILE A 9 5.30 25.02 15.29
C ILE A 9 4.54 24.06 14.35
N GLY A 10 3.65 24.57 13.51
CA GLY A 10 2.91 23.79 12.51
C GLY A 10 3.84 23.05 11.54
N PHE A 11 4.90 23.68 11.06
CA PHE A 11 5.91 23.03 10.21
C PHE A 11 6.62 21.88 10.94
N TYR A 12 7.04 22.07 12.19
CA TYR A 12 7.66 21.00 12.97
C TYR A 12 6.69 19.84 13.22
N ILE A 13 5.43 20.12 13.57
CA ILE A 13 4.41 19.10 13.75
C ILE A 13 4.19 18.33 12.43
N ALA A 14 4.08 19.03 11.29
CA ALA A 14 3.86 18.39 9.99
C ALA A 14 5.03 17.50 9.59
N SER A 15 6.28 17.93 9.87
CA SER A 15 7.48 17.15 9.57
C SER A 15 7.51 15.82 10.33
N VAL A 16 7.21 15.83 11.62
CA VAL A 16 7.23 14.63 12.47
C VAL A 16 6.03 13.72 12.19
N ALA A 17 4.84 14.32 12.03
CA ALA A 17 3.59 13.57 11.87
C ALA A 17 3.61 12.64 10.65
N GLN A 18 4.15 13.06 9.50
CA GLN A 18 4.19 12.26 8.29
C GLN A 18 5.04 11.00 8.45
N ILE A 19 6.23 11.13 9.01
CA ILE A 19 7.13 9.99 9.27
C ILE A 19 6.52 9.07 10.32
N MET A 20 5.98 9.64 11.40
CA MET A 20 5.36 8.87 12.48
C MET A 20 4.14 8.07 12.01
N MET A 21 3.30 8.63 11.14
CA MET A 21 2.16 7.89 10.59
C MET A 21 2.59 6.63 9.83
N ILE A 22 3.63 6.72 8.99
CA ILE A 22 4.15 5.53 8.28
C ILE A 22 4.77 4.54 9.27
N ALA A 23 5.65 5.03 10.14
CA ALA A 23 6.36 4.18 11.10
C ALA A 23 5.40 3.43 12.02
N LEU A 24 4.43 4.12 12.61
CA LEU A 24 3.41 3.51 13.47
C LEU A 24 2.51 2.54 12.70
N SER A 25 2.09 2.90 11.47
CA SER A 25 1.26 2.02 10.63
C SER A 25 1.99 0.71 10.31
N LEU A 26 3.27 0.77 9.92
CA LEU A 26 4.10 -0.41 9.66
C LEU A 26 4.35 -1.21 10.94
N PHE A 27 4.64 -0.53 12.06
CA PHE A 27 4.87 -1.19 13.36
C PHE A 27 3.64 -1.98 13.82
N PHE A 28 2.45 -1.35 13.84
CA PHE A 28 1.22 -2.02 14.26
C PHE A 28 0.81 -3.15 13.29
N LEU A 29 1.02 -2.95 11.99
CA LEU A 29 0.77 -3.99 11.01
C LEU A 29 1.70 -5.18 11.24
N HIS A 30 3.01 -4.94 11.43
CA HIS A 30 4.00 -6.00 11.65
C HIS A 30 3.75 -6.77 12.96
N ARG A 31 3.37 -6.05 14.03
CA ARG A 31 3.06 -6.68 15.33
C ARG A 31 1.90 -7.64 15.26
N LYS A 32 0.85 -7.32 14.48
CA LYS A 32 -0.34 -8.17 14.34
C LYS A 32 -0.19 -9.23 13.26
N HIS A 33 0.49 -8.91 12.19
CA HIS A 33 0.63 -9.70 10.99
C HIS A 33 2.05 -9.57 10.47
N PRO A 34 2.99 -10.40 10.91
CA PRO A 34 4.37 -10.34 10.45
C PRO A 34 4.46 -10.37 8.93
N PHE A 35 5.19 -9.44 8.37
CA PHE A 35 5.46 -9.35 6.94
C PHE A 35 6.96 -9.22 6.69
N ARG A 36 7.41 -9.53 5.48
CA ARG A 36 8.83 -9.44 5.11
C ARG A 36 9.20 -8.01 4.75
N MET A 37 10.39 -7.55 5.15
CA MET A 37 10.89 -6.20 4.84
C MET A 37 11.01 -5.92 3.34
N THR A 38 11.09 -6.96 2.49
CA THR A 38 11.00 -6.80 1.03
C THR A 38 9.72 -6.11 0.58
N ALA A 39 8.62 -6.22 1.35
CA ALA A 39 7.38 -5.51 1.04
C ALA A 39 7.56 -3.98 1.15
N VAL A 40 8.28 -3.52 2.18
CA VAL A 40 8.61 -2.09 2.35
C VAL A 40 9.45 -1.58 1.18
N ALA A 41 10.50 -2.33 0.80
CA ALA A 41 11.36 -1.98 -0.33
C ALA A 41 10.57 -1.91 -1.64
N VAL A 42 9.62 -2.82 -1.85
CA VAL A 42 8.76 -2.82 -3.04
C VAL A 42 7.85 -1.60 -3.09
N GLY A 43 7.25 -1.17 -1.98
CA GLY A 43 6.45 0.05 -1.95
C GLY A 43 7.26 1.28 -2.38
N VAL A 44 8.45 1.44 -1.83
CA VAL A 44 9.38 2.51 -2.22
C VAL A 44 9.78 2.42 -3.70
N ALA A 45 10.08 1.21 -4.20
CA ALA A 45 10.44 1.00 -5.61
C ALA A 45 9.28 1.37 -6.56
N VAL A 46 8.04 1.01 -6.21
CA VAL A 46 6.84 1.43 -6.98
C VAL A 46 6.72 2.94 -7.03
N TYR A 47 6.95 3.64 -5.91
CA TYR A 47 6.93 5.09 -5.88
C TYR A 47 7.94 5.70 -6.85
N PHE A 48 9.20 5.24 -6.80
CA PHE A 48 10.25 5.74 -7.71
C PHE A 48 9.91 5.48 -9.17
N LEU A 49 9.49 4.27 -9.52
CA LEU A 49 9.20 3.91 -10.90
C LEU A 49 7.95 4.61 -11.43
N ALA A 50 6.84 4.60 -10.67
CA ALA A 50 5.59 5.17 -11.14
C ALA A 50 5.58 6.70 -11.08
N SER A 51 5.92 7.28 -9.92
CA SER A 51 5.75 8.71 -9.69
C SER A 51 6.98 9.53 -10.07
N GLN A 52 8.18 9.07 -9.73
CA GLN A 52 9.39 9.85 -10.01
C GLN A 52 9.91 9.64 -11.43
N LEU A 53 9.91 8.42 -11.93
CA LEU A 53 10.46 8.13 -13.25
C LEU A 53 9.42 8.28 -14.35
N LEU A 54 8.38 7.43 -14.37
CA LEU A 54 7.44 7.37 -15.49
C LEU A 54 6.58 8.62 -15.60
N THR A 55 5.99 9.10 -14.48
CA THR A 55 5.18 10.33 -14.50
C THR A 55 6.02 11.53 -14.91
N SER A 56 7.25 11.66 -14.38
CA SER A 56 8.13 12.79 -14.70
C SER A 56 8.61 12.78 -16.14
N ILE A 57 8.99 11.60 -16.69
CA ILE A 57 9.37 11.47 -18.10
C ILE A 57 8.20 11.85 -19.01
N CYS A 58 7.00 11.31 -18.76
CA CYS A 58 5.84 11.62 -19.58
C CYS A 58 5.43 13.08 -19.47
N TYR A 59 5.47 13.66 -18.27
CA TYR A 59 5.21 15.07 -18.07
C TYR A 59 6.24 15.95 -18.81
N SER A 60 7.54 15.65 -18.68
CA SER A 60 8.61 16.38 -19.37
C SER A 60 8.48 16.26 -20.92
N ALA A 61 8.11 15.08 -21.42
CA ALA A 61 7.86 14.88 -22.85
C ALA A 61 6.67 15.71 -23.33
N LEU A 62 5.58 15.80 -22.55
CA LEU A 62 4.43 16.65 -22.89
C LEU A 62 4.79 18.14 -22.89
N THR A 63 5.53 18.61 -21.88
CA THR A 63 5.91 20.01 -21.75
C THR A 63 7.07 20.43 -22.67
N SER A 64 7.77 19.48 -23.28
CA SER A 64 8.76 19.78 -24.33
C SER A 64 8.13 20.30 -25.64
N ILE A 65 6.80 20.11 -25.81
CA ILE A 65 6.06 20.66 -26.95
C ILE A 65 5.66 22.10 -26.60
N PRO A 66 6.17 23.13 -27.32
CA PRO A 66 5.98 24.54 -26.94
C PRO A 66 4.50 24.94 -26.83
N ALA A 67 3.64 24.43 -27.71
CA ALA A 67 2.20 24.69 -27.67
C ALA A 67 1.54 24.11 -26.41
N VAL A 68 1.96 22.92 -25.95
CA VAL A 68 1.47 22.29 -24.72
C VAL A 68 1.98 23.05 -23.50
N GLN A 69 3.26 23.42 -23.51
CA GLN A 69 3.84 24.18 -22.41
C GLN A 69 3.13 25.53 -22.22
N SER A 70 2.95 26.31 -23.29
CA SER A 70 2.24 27.60 -23.24
C SER A 70 0.79 27.44 -22.78
N PHE A 71 0.11 26.38 -23.23
CA PHE A 71 -1.25 26.06 -22.81
C PHE A 71 -1.34 25.72 -21.32
N LEU A 72 -0.45 24.85 -20.81
CA LEU A 72 -0.44 24.41 -19.41
C LEU A 72 0.07 25.50 -18.44
N SER A 73 0.87 26.45 -18.92
CA SER A 73 1.36 27.58 -18.11
C SER A 73 0.32 28.70 -17.96
N ASN A 74 -0.79 28.63 -18.69
CA ASN A 74 -1.86 29.61 -18.54
C ASN A 74 -2.69 29.33 -17.27
N PRO A 75 -2.81 30.29 -16.33
CA PRO A 75 -3.60 30.12 -15.11
C PRO A 75 -5.06 29.70 -15.34
N ASP A 76 -5.64 30.10 -16.47
CA ASP A 76 -7.03 29.73 -16.84
C ASP A 76 -7.19 28.21 -17.10
N HIS A 77 -6.09 27.51 -17.38
CA HIS A 77 -6.08 26.08 -17.69
C HIS A 77 -5.64 25.19 -16.51
N VAL A 78 -5.57 25.73 -15.30
CA VAL A 78 -5.08 25.01 -14.10
C VAL A 78 -5.84 23.70 -13.83
N ILE A 79 -7.14 23.66 -14.12
CA ILE A 79 -7.95 22.44 -13.96
C ILE A 79 -7.50 21.36 -14.94
N ILE A 80 -7.20 21.73 -16.20
CA ILE A 80 -6.70 20.78 -17.21
C ILE A 80 -5.30 20.29 -16.83
N TYR A 81 -4.46 21.18 -16.31
CA TYR A 81 -3.17 20.82 -15.77
C TYR A 81 -3.28 19.73 -14.67
N TYR A 82 -4.17 19.94 -13.69
CA TYR A 82 -4.41 18.95 -12.63
C TYR A 82 -5.04 17.65 -13.13
N LEU A 83 -5.91 17.74 -14.14
CA LEU A 83 -6.47 16.55 -14.79
C LEU A 83 -5.37 15.70 -15.43
N ILE A 84 -4.47 16.32 -16.18
CA ILE A 84 -3.33 15.60 -16.81
C ILE A 84 -2.43 14.95 -15.77
N LEU A 85 -2.07 15.66 -14.71
CA LEU A 85 -1.25 15.08 -13.62
C LEU A 85 -1.95 13.91 -12.94
N ALA A 86 -3.24 14.03 -12.64
CA ALA A 86 -4.00 12.96 -12.01
C ALA A 86 -4.12 11.73 -12.93
N VAL A 87 -4.32 11.92 -14.23
CA VAL A 87 -4.36 10.83 -15.22
C VAL A 87 -3.00 10.14 -15.30
N LEU A 88 -1.91 10.90 -15.43
CA LEU A 88 -0.55 10.32 -15.54
C LEU A 88 -0.18 9.50 -14.29
N THR A 89 -0.43 10.05 -13.09
CA THR A 89 -0.11 9.33 -11.85
C THR A 89 -0.95 8.07 -11.70
N ALA A 90 -2.25 8.12 -12.02
CA ALA A 90 -3.14 6.98 -11.96
C ALA A 90 -2.79 5.89 -12.99
N LEU A 91 -2.41 6.32 -14.20
CA LEU A 91 -2.04 5.43 -15.29
C LEU A 91 -0.81 4.59 -14.97
N PHE A 92 0.14 5.12 -14.22
CA PHE A 92 1.39 4.40 -13.92
C PHE A 92 1.34 3.67 -12.59
N MET A 93 0.73 4.22 -11.54
CA MET A 93 0.78 3.61 -10.21
C MET A 93 0.22 2.19 -10.17
N ALA A 94 -1.01 1.97 -10.65
CA ALA A 94 -1.67 0.67 -10.52
C ALA A 94 -1.04 -0.42 -11.42
N PRO A 95 -0.72 -0.18 -12.71
CA PRO A 95 -0.01 -1.15 -13.54
C PRO A 95 1.40 -1.45 -13.05
N VAL A 96 2.20 -0.44 -12.66
CA VAL A 96 3.54 -0.66 -12.11
C VAL A 96 3.48 -1.52 -10.85
N THR A 97 2.53 -1.23 -9.94
CA THR A 97 2.28 -2.07 -8.77
C THR A 97 1.98 -3.51 -9.17
N TYR A 98 1.09 -3.72 -10.15
CA TYR A 98 0.74 -5.06 -10.64
C TYR A 98 1.97 -5.81 -11.17
N PHE A 99 2.77 -5.18 -12.05
CA PHE A 99 3.95 -5.81 -12.60
C PHE A 99 4.98 -6.14 -11.53
N ILE A 100 5.27 -5.21 -10.62
CA ILE A 100 6.24 -5.45 -9.55
C ILE A 100 5.77 -6.58 -8.63
N LEU A 101 4.53 -6.58 -8.16
CA LEU A 101 3.99 -7.65 -7.33
C LEU A 101 4.00 -9.01 -8.05
N LYS A 102 3.77 -9.02 -9.37
CA LYS A 102 3.78 -10.25 -10.17
C LYS A 102 5.20 -10.81 -10.37
N PHE A 103 6.19 -9.95 -10.66
CA PHE A 103 7.53 -10.40 -10.99
C PHE A 103 8.41 -10.57 -9.75
N VAL A 104 8.30 -9.69 -8.77
CA VAL A 104 9.02 -9.85 -7.50
C VAL A 104 8.44 -11.05 -6.76
N ARG A 105 9.30 -12.00 -6.37
CA ARG A 105 8.93 -13.24 -5.67
C ARG A 105 7.92 -14.13 -6.44
N LYS A 106 7.87 -14.01 -7.79
CA LYS A 106 6.97 -14.80 -8.64
C LYS A 106 5.50 -14.74 -8.21
N GLY A 107 5.06 -13.58 -7.67
CA GLY A 107 3.69 -13.37 -7.21
C GLY A 107 3.35 -14.03 -5.85
N ASN A 108 4.31 -14.56 -5.12
CA ASN A 108 4.08 -15.14 -3.80
C ASN A 108 4.03 -14.06 -2.72
N TRP A 109 2.88 -13.40 -2.61
CA TRP A 109 2.56 -12.32 -1.68
C TRP A 109 1.36 -12.70 -0.82
N ASN A 110 1.34 -12.23 0.41
CA ASN A 110 0.12 -12.19 1.22
C ASN A 110 -0.47 -10.76 1.25
N ILE A 111 -1.71 -10.63 1.74
CA ILE A 111 -2.41 -9.35 1.77
C ILE A 111 -1.72 -8.32 2.68
N TYR A 112 -1.11 -8.76 3.77
CA TYR A 112 -0.43 -7.88 4.73
C TYR A 112 0.89 -7.35 4.17
N GLU A 113 1.58 -8.14 3.34
CA GLU A 113 2.74 -7.67 2.57
C GLU A 113 2.32 -6.62 1.53
N ALA A 114 1.18 -6.81 0.85
CA ALA A 114 0.64 -5.80 -0.05
C ALA A 114 0.26 -4.51 0.70
N MET A 115 -0.34 -4.62 1.89
CA MET A 115 -0.61 -3.46 2.75
C MET A 115 0.68 -2.74 3.16
N ALA A 116 1.69 -3.48 3.61
CA ALA A 116 2.98 -2.91 3.99
C ALA A 116 3.65 -2.17 2.83
N ALA A 117 3.58 -2.73 1.61
CA ALA A 117 4.06 -2.07 0.40
C ALA A 117 3.25 -0.79 0.09
N GLY A 118 1.92 -0.80 0.27
CA GLY A 118 1.08 0.38 0.09
C GLY A 118 1.38 1.49 1.10
N ILE A 119 1.60 1.14 2.37
CA ILE A 119 2.01 2.10 3.42
C ILE A 119 3.39 2.70 3.08
N SER A 120 4.35 1.88 2.70
CA SER A 120 5.72 2.33 2.42
C SER A 120 5.88 3.05 1.08
N TYR A 121 4.88 3.02 0.20
CA TYR A 121 4.87 3.77 -1.04
C TYR A 121 5.20 5.25 -0.83
N TRP A 122 4.68 5.87 0.23
CA TRP A 122 4.91 7.28 0.56
C TRP A 122 6.16 7.54 1.41
N LEU A 123 6.95 6.52 1.76
CA LEU A 123 8.07 6.67 2.71
C LEU A 123 9.10 7.70 2.22
N TYR A 124 9.52 7.62 0.96
CA TYR A 124 10.48 8.58 0.41
C TYR A 124 9.90 10.00 0.38
N ASN A 125 8.66 10.15 -0.11
CA ASN A 125 8.01 11.46 -0.16
C ASN A 125 7.82 12.06 1.24
N SER A 126 7.52 11.24 2.24
CA SER A 126 7.38 11.75 3.62
C SER A 126 8.70 12.22 4.21
N ILE A 127 9.81 11.54 3.89
CA ILE A 127 11.15 11.98 4.32
C ILE A 127 11.49 13.32 3.67
N THR A 128 11.34 13.44 2.36
CA THR A 128 11.65 14.69 1.63
C THR A 128 10.74 15.83 2.06
N SER A 129 9.45 15.59 2.21
CA SER A 129 8.50 16.60 2.72
C SER A 129 8.82 17.03 4.15
N SER A 130 9.18 16.08 5.01
CA SER A 130 9.59 16.39 6.39
C SER A 130 10.85 17.29 6.42
N MET A 131 11.83 16.99 5.58
CA MET A 131 13.02 17.85 5.44
C MET A 131 12.65 19.25 4.95
N ASN A 132 11.73 19.37 3.99
CA ASN A 132 11.23 20.65 3.50
C ASN A 132 10.52 21.44 4.62
N TYR A 133 9.67 20.80 5.43
CA TYR A 133 9.02 21.46 6.57
C TYR A 133 10.03 21.93 7.63
N ILE A 134 11.05 21.13 7.92
CA ILE A 134 12.13 21.55 8.83
C ILE A 134 12.85 22.77 8.27
N ASN A 135 13.16 22.78 6.97
CA ASN A 135 13.79 23.94 6.33
C ASN A 135 12.89 25.17 6.36
N GLN A 136 11.59 25.02 6.11
CA GLN A 136 10.61 26.10 6.23
C GLN A 136 10.58 26.69 7.65
N ALA A 137 10.56 25.82 8.68
CA ALA A 137 10.61 26.25 10.06
C ALA A 137 11.89 27.04 10.38
N ARG A 138 13.05 26.50 9.95
CA ARG A 138 14.38 27.18 10.17
C ARG A 138 14.47 28.54 9.48
N ILE A 139 14.05 28.62 8.21
CA ILE A 139 14.06 29.89 7.47
C ILE A 139 13.10 30.88 8.11
N SER A 140 11.94 30.43 8.61
CA SER A 140 10.99 31.26 9.35
C SER A 140 11.59 31.82 10.65
N GLU A 141 12.34 30.99 11.40
CA GLU A 141 13.05 31.43 12.60
C GLU A 141 14.14 32.45 12.26
N MET A 142 14.92 32.20 11.19
CA MET A 142 15.96 33.12 10.72
C MET A 142 15.37 34.47 10.27
N ALA A 143 14.23 34.43 9.58
CA ALA A 143 13.50 35.63 9.18
C ALA A 143 13.09 36.47 10.39
N ASN A 144 12.54 35.83 11.43
CA ASN A 144 12.11 36.49 12.65
C ASN A 144 13.31 37.08 13.46
N LYS A 145 14.51 36.51 13.28
CA LYS A 145 15.77 37.02 13.92
C LYS A 145 16.53 38.00 13.05
N ASN A 146 16.08 38.30 11.83
CA ASN A 146 16.80 39.11 10.84
C ASN A 146 18.17 38.51 10.42
N GLU A 147 18.30 37.19 10.40
CA GLU A 147 19.54 36.46 10.08
C GLU A 147 19.57 35.93 8.64
N LEU A 148 18.63 36.31 7.76
CA LEU A 148 18.50 35.83 6.39
C LEU A 148 19.67 36.16 5.48
N SER A 149 20.43 37.21 5.79
CA SER A 149 21.61 37.61 5.00
C SER A 149 22.66 36.49 4.89
N SER A 150 22.69 35.57 5.86
CA SER A 150 23.58 34.41 5.83
C SER A 150 23.22 33.35 4.76
N LEU A 151 22.03 33.42 4.16
CA LEU A 151 21.57 32.53 3.10
C LEU A 151 21.88 33.04 1.69
N ILE A 152 22.31 34.31 1.57
CA ILE A 152 22.65 34.90 0.28
C ILE A 152 23.94 34.25 -0.23
N SER A 153 23.87 33.77 -1.47
CA SER A 153 24.99 33.13 -2.18
C SER A 153 24.96 33.51 -3.65
N ASP A 154 25.97 33.09 -4.42
CA ASP A 154 25.99 33.28 -5.86
C ASP A 154 24.80 32.62 -6.58
N GLN A 155 24.14 31.66 -5.94
CA GLN A 155 22.99 30.91 -6.50
C GLN A 155 21.63 31.38 -5.94
N ILE A 156 21.60 32.11 -4.83
CA ILE A 156 20.39 32.55 -4.13
C ILE A 156 20.46 34.06 -3.93
N SER A 157 19.62 34.77 -4.67
CA SER A 157 19.53 36.22 -4.56
C SER A 157 18.70 36.68 -3.37
N GLN A 158 18.87 37.92 -2.94
CA GLN A 158 17.99 38.54 -1.93
C GLN A 158 16.51 38.50 -2.35
N ALA A 159 16.21 38.72 -3.65
CA ALA A 159 14.87 38.69 -4.17
C ALA A 159 14.21 37.29 -4.05
N ASP A 160 14.98 36.23 -4.24
CA ASP A 160 14.48 34.85 -4.06
C ASP A 160 14.14 34.57 -2.59
N ILE A 161 14.99 35.08 -1.68
CA ILE A 161 14.75 34.94 -0.25
C ILE A 161 13.50 35.72 0.16
N ASP A 162 13.34 36.94 -0.29
CA ASP A 162 12.19 37.79 0.05
C ASP A 162 10.88 37.18 -0.46
N ALA A 163 10.86 36.68 -1.70
CA ALA A 163 9.72 35.98 -2.27
C ALA A 163 9.38 34.70 -1.48
N TYR A 164 10.38 33.95 -1.05
CA TYR A 164 10.16 32.74 -0.24
C TYR A 164 9.63 33.07 1.15
N VAL A 165 10.14 34.14 1.80
CA VAL A 165 9.63 34.59 3.08
C VAL A 165 8.18 35.08 2.99
N GLU A 166 7.81 35.76 1.91
CA GLU A 166 6.43 36.15 1.64
C GLU A 166 5.50 34.94 1.55
N LEU A 167 5.94 33.87 0.89
CA LEU A 167 5.23 32.58 0.86
C LEU A 167 5.04 32.00 2.27
N LEU A 168 6.07 32.03 3.11
CA LEU A 168 6.01 31.51 4.49
C LEU A 168 5.11 32.38 5.40
N GLN A 169 5.01 33.67 5.16
CA GLN A 169 4.10 34.58 5.89
C GLN A 169 2.63 34.29 5.61
N ASN A 170 2.33 33.85 4.39
CA ASN A 170 0.97 33.44 3.98
C ASN A 170 0.60 32.02 4.45
N ALA A 171 1.57 31.27 5.00
CA ALA A 171 1.30 29.96 5.58
C ALA A 171 0.64 30.08 6.97
N SER A 172 -0.14 29.10 7.34
CA SER A 172 -0.83 29.05 8.62
C SER A 172 -0.75 27.67 9.28
N LEU A 173 -0.90 27.62 10.60
CA LEU A 173 -1.01 26.35 11.33
C LEU A 173 -2.12 25.45 10.77
N SER A 174 -3.27 26.04 10.42
CA SER A 174 -4.41 25.31 9.84
C SER A 174 -4.08 24.67 8.51
N GLN A 175 -3.27 25.31 7.66
CA GLN A 175 -2.78 24.70 6.41
C GLN A 175 -1.82 23.53 6.70
N CYS A 176 -0.93 23.65 7.69
CA CYS A 176 -0.07 22.53 8.10
C CYS A 176 -0.90 21.33 8.58
N LEU A 177 -1.93 21.54 9.38
CA LEU A 177 -2.83 20.48 9.85
C LEU A 177 -3.64 19.86 8.71
N ALA A 178 -4.10 20.66 7.73
CA ALA A 178 -4.76 20.16 6.53
C ALA A 178 -3.84 19.25 5.70
N GLN A 179 -2.55 19.59 5.58
CA GLN A 179 -1.56 18.74 4.90
C GLN A 179 -1.30 17.44 5.63
N ILE A 180 -1.31 17.41 6.96
CA ILE A 180 -1.21 16.18 7.74
C ILE A 180 -2.44 15.29 7.48
N LEU A 181 -3.64 15.85 7.49
CA LEU A 181 -4.86 15.14 7.17
C LEU A 181 -4.85 14.57 5.75
N PHE A 182 -4.42 15.38 4.79
CA PHE A 182 -4.22 14.92 3.40
C PHE A 182 -3.26 13.74 3.32
N PHE A 183 -2.14 13.82 4.00
CA PHE A 183 -1.16 12.73 4.02
C PHE A 183 -1.75 11.43 4.57
N ALA A 184 -2.57 11.50 5.63
CA ALA A 184 -3.27 10.33 6.15
C ALA A 184 -4.19 9.68 5.10
N VAL A 185 -4.91 10.50 4.32
CA VAL A 185 -5.82 10.00 3.26
C VAL A 185 -5.07 9.36 2.11
N VAL A 186 -3.97 9.96 1.63
CA VAL A 186 -3.18 9.34 0.55
C VAL A 186 -2.48 8.06 1.01
N LEU A 187 -2.14 7.94 2.29
CA LEU A 187 -1.62 6.72 2.89
C LEU A 187 -2.67 5.60 2.88
N LEU A 188 -3.92 5.89 3.25
CA LEU A 188 -5.04 4.97 3.16
C LEU A 188 -5.31 4.57 1.70
N MET A 189 -5.31 5.54 0.79
CA MET A 189 -5.51 5.33 -0.64
C MET A 189 -4.47 4.37 -1.22
N SER A 190 -3.18 4.63 -1.01
CA SER A 190 -2.12 3.76 -1.53
C SER A 190 -2.22 2.35 -0.95
N THR A 191 -2.51 2.22 0.35
CA THR A 191 -2.74 0.92 0.98
C THR A 191 -3.87 0.16 0.30
N PHE A 192 -5.00 0.83 0.05
CA PHE A 192 -6.16 0.23 -0.62
C PHE A 192 -5.87 -0.17 -2.07
N ILE A 193 -5.16 0.67 -2.81
CA ILE A 193 -4.71 0.38 -4.18
C ILE A 193 -3.86 -0.89 -4.22
N PHE A 194 -2.86 -1.01 -3.36
CA PHE A 194 -2.02 -2.20 -3.30
C PHE A 194 -2.81 -3.47 -2.97
N MET A 195 -3.80 -3.38 -2.07
CA MET A 195 -4.70 -4.49 -1.76
C MET A 195 -5.55 -4.91 -2.97
N LEU A 196 -6.12 -3.94 -3.70
CA LEU A 196 -6.90 -4.22 -4.92
C LEU A 196 -6.03 -4.85 -6.00
N VAL A 197 -4.85 -4.29 -6.25
CA VAL A 197 -3.90 -4.82 -7.25
C VAL A 197 -3.43 -6.23 -6.88
N TYR A 198 -3.11 -6.48 -5.59
CA TYR A 198 -2.80 -7.81 -5.09
C TYR A 198 -3.93 -8.81 -5.40
N HIS A 199 -5.18 -8.39 -5.13
CA HIS A 199 -6.33 -9.24 -5.40
C HIS A 199 -6.51 -9.52 -6.90
N GLY A 200 -6.35 -8.48 -7.72
CA GLY A 200 -6.35 -8.60 -9.19
C GLY A 200 -5.30 -9.58 -9.70
N MET A 201 -4.09 -9.52 -9.13
CA MET A 201 -3.01 -10.43 -9.46
C MET A 201 -3.35 -11.89 -9.07
N LYS A 202 -3.83 -12.13 -7.85
CA LYS A 202 -4.18 -13.49 -7.37
C LYS A 202 -5.33 -14.10 -8.16
N ARG A 203 -6.33 -13.32 -8.54
CA ARG A 203 -7.48 -13.79 -9.34
C ARG A 203 -7.28 -13.71 -10.85
N LYS A 204 -6.12 -13.23 -11.31
CA LYS A 204 -5.84 -12.99 -12.74
C LYS A 204 -6.92 -12.11 -13.40
N ASN A 205 -7.51 -11.19 -12.63
CA ASN A 205 -8.58 -10.30 -13.09
C ASN A 205 -8.10 -8.85 -13.09
N PHE A 206 -7.87 -8.32 -14.28
CA PHE A 206 -7.35 -6.98 -14.49
C PHE A 206 -8.34 -5.87 -14.11
N LEU A 207 -9.63 -6.18 -13.94
CA LEU A 207 -10.63 -5.21 -13.51
C LEU A 207 -10.28 -4.57 -12.16
N PHE A 208 -9.67 -5.30 -11.23
CA PHE A 208 -9.22 -4.76 -9.96
C PHE A 208 -8.07 -3.76 -10.11
N VAL A 209 -7.21 -3.94 -11.10
CA VAL A 209 -6.13 -2.99 -11.43
C VAL A 209 -6.72 -1.72 -12.02
N ALA A 210 -7.69 -1.85 -12.93
CA ALA A 210 -8.40 -0.71 -13.49
C ALA A 210 -9.19 0.07 -12.42
N LEU A 211 -9.85 -0.64 -11.50
CA LEU A 211 -10.55 -0.03 -10.36
C LEU A 211 -9.57 0.72 -9.45
N ALA A 212 -8.40 0.14 -9.17
CA ALA A 212 -7.34 0.78 -8.38
C ALA A 212 -6.86 2.08 -9.05
N ALA A 213 -6.64 2.06 -10.37
CA ALA A 213 -6.28 3.25 -11.14
C ALA A 213 -7.39 4.32 -11.10
N GLY A 214 -8.66 3.91 -11.24
CA GLY A 214 -9.82 4.81 -11.15
C GLY A 214 -9.93 5.48 -9.77
N ILE A 215 -9.75 4.73 -8.69
CA ILE A 215 -9.75 5.28 -7.32
C ILE A 215 -8.60 6.28 -7.15
N HIS A 216 -7.40 5.94 -7.61
CA HIS A 216 -6.26 6.83 -7.56
C HIS A 216 -6.56 8.14 -8.29
N PHE A 217 -7.04 8.05 -9.53
CA PHE A 217 -7.42 9.22 -10.32
C PHE A 217 -8.42 10.11 -9.59
N VAL A 218 -9.53 9.54 -9.11
CA VAL A 218 -10.59 10.31 -8.44
C VAL A 218 -10.05 11.01 -7.20
N VAL A 219 -9.31 10.31 -6.33
CA VAL A 219 -8.81 10.90 -5.09
C VAL A 219 -7.78 12.00 -5.38
N ILE A 220 -6.83 11.77 -6.29
CA ILE A 220 -5.81 12.77 -6.62
C ILE A 220 -6.43 13.98 -7.31
N PHE A 221 -7.32 13.76 -8.27
CA PHE A 221 -7.97 14.87 -9.00
C PHE A 221 -8.85 15.72 -8.09
N THR A 222 -9.69 15.09 -7.25
CA THR A 222 -10.52 15.84 -6.29
C THR A 222 -9.67 16.59 -5.27
N THR A 223 -8.51 16.06 -4.90
CA THR A 223 -7.58 16.75 -4.02
C THR A 223 -6.97 17.97 -4.69
N TYR A 224 -6.55 17.86 -5.95
CA TYR A 224 -6.05 19.03 -6.70
C TYR A 224 -7.12 20.11 -6.88
N LEU A 225 -8.35 19.72 -7.19
CA LEU A 225 -9.46 20.67 -7.23
C LEU A 225 -9.70 21.34 -5.87
N GLY A 226 -9.54 20.58 -4.80
CA GLY A 226 -9.68 21.10 -3.44
C GLY A 226 -8.65 22.18 -3.10
N THR A 227 -7.44 22.14 -3.67
CA THR A 227 -6.42 23.19 -3.46
C THR A 227 -6.82 24.54 -4.06
N LEU A 228 -7.72 24.54 -5.05
CA LEU A 228 -8.28 25.78 -5.65
C LEU A 228 -9.42 26.36 -4.81
N ALA A 229 -9.96 25.59 -3.87
CA ALA A 229 -11.02 26.02 -2.96
C ALA A 229 -10.44 26.66 -1.69
N ASN A 230 -11.32 27.21 -0.86
CA ASN A 230 -10.88 27.63 0.47
C ASN A 230 -10.50 26.43 1.35
N LEU A 231 -9.72 26.70 2.40
CA LEU A 231 -9.19 25.66 3.29
C LEU A 231 -10.26 24.74 3.90
N TRP A 232 -11.44 25.27 4.21
CA TRP A 232 -12.53 24.49 4.81
C TRP A 232 -13.12 23.48 3.82
N ILE A 233 -13.36 23.91 2.58
CA ILE A 233 -13.83 23.02 1.50
C ILE A 233 -12.78 21.94 1.23
N TYR A 234 -11.50 22.30 1.19
CA TYR A 234 -10.40 21.37 1.04
C TYR A 234 -10.38 20.30 2.15
N CYS A 235 -10.49 20.71 3.41
CA CYS A 235 -10.56 19.78 4.54
C CYS A 235 -11.79 18.85 4.48
N LEU A 236 -12.95 19.35 4.08
CA LEU A 236 -14.16 18.54 3.92
C LEU A 236 -14.02 17.49 2.81
N ILE A 237 -13.44 17.87 1.66
CA ILE A 237 -13.17 16.93 0.55
C ILE A 237 -12.24 15.81 1.02
N ILE A 238 -11.14 16.17 1.69
CA ILE A 238 -10.16 15.20 2.20
C ILE A 238 -10.81 14.27 3.24
N LEU A 239 -11.57 14.82 4.16
CA LEU A 239 -12.26 14.02 5.19
C LEU A 239 -13.25 13.04 4.56
N ALA A 240 -14.06 13.50 3.61
CA ALA A 240 -14.99 12.64 2.88
C ALA A 240 -14.27 11.52 2.12
N ALA A 241 -13.17 11.83 1.42
CA ALA A 241 -12.33 10.83 0.75
C ALA A 241 -11.75 9.81 1.74
N GLY A 242 -11.26 10.26 2.89
CA GLY A 242 -10.74 9.39 3.96
C GLY A 242 -11.80 8.44 4.52
N ILE A 243 -13.02 8.93 4.76
CA ILE A 243 -14.14 8.11 5.22
C ILE A 243 -14.51 7.06 4.17
N LEU A 244 -14.66 7.45 2.90
CA LEU A 244 -14.99 6.53 1.81
C LEU A 244 -13.94 5.45 1.62
N LEU A 245 -12.64 5.80 1.67
CA LEU A 245 -11.54 4.84 1.60
C LEU A 245 -11.54 3.89 2.80
N SER A 246 -11.78 4.40 4.01
CA SER A 246 -11.84 3.57 5.23
C SER A 246 -12.99 2.58 5.16
N LEU A 247 -14.17 3.01 4.70
CA LEU A 247 -15.31 2.12 4.45
C LEU A 247 -14.99 1.10 3.35
N GLY A 248 -14.35 1.52 2.26
CA GLY A 248 -13.90 0.63 1.19
C GLY A 248 -12.96 -0.47 1.71
N ILE A 249 -11.97 -0.11 2.53
CA ILE A 249 -11.06 -1.05 3.19
C ILE A 249 -11.83 -2.01 4.11
N TYR A 250 -12.75 -1.50 4.93
CA TYR A 250 -13.55 -2.31 5.84
C TYR A 250 -14.40 -3.35 5.08
N PHE A 251 -15.16 -2.91 4.05
CA PHE A 251 -15.98 -3.81 3.25
C PHE A 251 -15.15 -4.81 2.46
N TYR A 252 -14.00 -4.39 1.95
CA TYR A 252 -13.06 -5.28 1.28
C TYR A 252 -12.57 -6.39 2.23
N PHE A 253 -12.17 -6.07 3.47
CA PHE A 253 -11.75 -7.08 4.44
C PHE A 253 -12.88 -8.03 4.84
N LYS A 254 -14.09 -7.50 5.04
CA LYS A 254 -15.27 -8.33 5.34
C LYS A 254 -15.54 -9.33 4.22
N TRP A 255 -15.53 -8.86 2.98
CA TRP A 255 -15.69 -9.71 1.81
C TRP A 255 -14.53 -10.71 1.65
N TYR A 256 -13.29 -10.28 1.82
CA TYR A 256 -12.11 -11.15 1.75
C TYR A 256 -12.16 -12.28 2.77
N ARG A 257 -12.52 -12.01 4.01
CA ARG A 257 -12.71 -13.03 5.06
C ARG A 257 -13.79 -14.03 4.69
N SER A 258 -14.93 -13.57 4.18
CA SER A 258 -16.01 -14.44 3.70
C SER A 258 -15.53 -15.38 2.60
N GLN A 259 -14.76 -14.89 1.63
CA GLN A 259 -14.19 -15.73 0.56
C GLN A 259 -13.21 -16.78 1.11
N GLN A 260 -12.38 -16.43 2.09
CA GLN A 260 -11.47 -17.37 2.73
C GLN A 260 -12.23 -18.50 3.48
N GLN A 261 -13.32 -18.16 4.15
CA GLN A 261 -14.16 -19.16 4.82
C GLN A 261 -14.78 -20.14 3.81
N ILE A 262 -15.32 -19.65 2.69
CA ILE A 262 -15.87 -20.50 1.63
C ILE A 262 -14.79 -21.42 1.07
N LEU A 263 -13.61 -20.91 0.77
CA LEU A 263 -12.50 -21.72 0.27
C LEU A 263 -12.04 -22.79 1.28
N ARG A 264 -12.01 -22.45 2.58
CA ARG A 264 -11.70 -23.44 3.63
C ARG A 264 -12.76 -24.54 3.69
N GLN A 265 -14.03 -24.20 3.63
CA GLN A 265 -15.11 -25.19 3.60
C GLN A 265 -14.99 -26.12 2.39
N GLN A 266 -14.79 -25.56 1.18
CA GLN A 266 -14.59 -26.36 -0.03
C GLN A 266 -13.39 -27.31 0.06
N ARG A 267 -12.26 -26.86 0.64
CA ARG A 267 -11.09 -27.70 0.89
C ARG A 267 -11.41 -28.83 1.87
N LEU A 268 -12.13 -28.55 2.95
CA LEU A 268 -12.54 -29.57 3.93
C LEU A 268 -13.47 -30.60 3.30
N GLU A 269 -14.46 -30.17 2.51
CA GLU A 269 -15.37 -31.07 1.77
C GLU A 269 -14.59 -31.94 0.77
N PHE A 270 -13.62 -31.34 0.05
CA PHE A 270 -12.78 -32.10 -0.89
C PHE A 270 -11.93 -33.16 -0.17
N LYS A 271 -11.29 -32.78 0.96
CA LYS A 271 -10.53 -33.75 1.79
C LYS A 271 -11.43 -34.87 2.32
N ALA A 272 -12.66 -34.52 2.77
CA ALA A 272 -13.62 -35.52 3.24
C ALA A 272 -14.05 -36.50 2.13
N ARG A 273 -14.36 -35.99 0.92
CA ARG A 273 -14.70 -36.85 -0.24
C ARG A 273 -13.53 -37.75 -0.65
N LYS A 274 -12.29 -37.22 -0.62
CA LYS A 274 -11.08 -38.01 -0.94
C LYS A 274 -10.86 -39.11 0.10
N ALA A 275 -11.09 -38.83 1.38
CA ALA A 275 -11.02 -39.82 2.45
C ALA A 275 -12.10 -40.91 2.33
N GLN A 276 -13.34 -40.54 1.99
CA GLN A 276 -14.41 -41.48 1.75
C GLN A 276 -14.10 -42.42 0.56
N ALA A 277 -13.69 -41.84 -0.58
CA ALA A 277 -13.31 -42.62 -1.76
C ALA A 277 -12.11 -43.55 -1.48
N TYR A 278 -11.19 -43.17 -0.62
CA TYR A 278 -10.08 -44.03 -0.19
C TYR A 278 -10.59 -45.21 0.68
N GLN A 279 -11.48 -44.96 1.63
CA GLN A 279 -12.09 -45.99 2.47
C GLN A 279 -12.93 -46.98 1.63
N GLU A 280 -13.69 -46.49 0.65
CA GLU A 280 -14.42 -47.32 -0.29
C GLU A 280 -13.49 -48.23 -1.11
N LYS A 281 -12.35 -47.69 -1.60
CA LYS A 281 -11.34 -48.50 -2.31
C LYS A 281 -10.73 -49.60 -1.42
N ILE A 282 -10.46 -49.27 -0.13
CA ILE A 282 -9.97 -50.27 0.83
C ILE A 282 -11.04 -51.37 1.05
N ALA A 283 -12.29 -50.97 1.31
CA ALA A 283 -13.39 -51.91 1.52
C ALA A 283 -13.62 -52.79 0.30
N GLN A 284 -13.52 -52.28 -0.93
CA GLN A 284 -13.59 -53.05 -2.17
C GLN A 284 -12.42 -54.03 -2.29
N LYS A 285 -11.19 -53.62 -1.97
CA LYS A 285 -10.01 -54.50 -1.98
C LYS A 285 -10.15 -55.63 -0.94
N GLU A 286 -10.63 -55.32 0.27
CA GLU A 286 -10.89 -56.30 1.31
C GLU A 286 -12.00 -57.31 0.93
N ALA A 287 -13.06 -56.79 0.29
CA ALA A 287 -14.16 -57.63 -0.25
C ALA A 287 -13.64 -58.57 -1.34
N ALA A 288 -12.87 -58.09 -2.29
CA ALA A 288 -12.27 -58.88 -3.37
C ALA A 288 -11.24 -59.90 -2.80
N ALA A 289 -10.47 -59.55 -1.75
CA ALA A 289 -9.55 -60.45 -1.08
C ALA A 289 -10.28 -61.59 -0.35
N ARG A 290 -11.45 -61.31 0.28
CA ARG A 290 -12.31 -62.32 0.89
C ARG A 290 -12.93 -63.27 -0.15
N GLU A 291 -13.31 -62.77 -1.31
CA GLU A 291 -13.85 -63.57 -2.40
C GLU A 291 -12.77 -64.49 -3.02
N SER A 292 -11.52 -63.99 -3.14
CA SER A 292 -10.40 -64.80 -3.64
C SER A 292 -9.89 -65.86 -2.62
N THR A 293 -10.06 -65.66 -1.31
CA THR A 293 -9.74 -66.67 -0.29
C THR A 293 -10.78 -67.78 -0.21
N LEU A 294 -11.94 -67.60 -0.76
CA LEU A 294 -12.96 -68.65 -0.92
C LEU A 294 -12.75 -69.50 -2.18
N SER A 295 -11.93 -69.10 -3.12
CA SER A 295 -11.56 -69.80 -4.34
C SER A 295 -10.05 -69.92 -4.50
N GLU A 296 -9.44 -70.90 -3.75
CA GLU A 296 -8.09 -71.43 -3.97
C GLU A 296 -6.83 -70.55 -3.80
N THR A 297 -5.99 -71.00 -2.83
CA THR A 297 -4.52 -71.02 -2.76
C THR A 297 -3.67 -69.76 -2.88
N PRO A 298 -2.61 -69.66 -2.08
CA PRO A 298 -1.86 -68.44 -1.88
C PRO A 298 -0.77 -68.25 -2.92
N ASN A 299 -0.77 -67.13 -3.60
CA ASN A 299 0.51 -66.56 -4.03
C ASN A 299 0.37 -65.08 -4.43
N ILE A 300 1.44 -64.36 -4.03
CA ILE A 300 1.95 -63.09 -4.54
C ILE A 300 1.48 -61.82 -3.82
N MET A 301 2.36 -61.39 -2.98
CA MET A 301 2.57 -60.03 -2.52
C MET A 301 2.81 -59.14 -3.73
N ASP A 302 1.97 -58.18 -3.95
CA ASP A 302 2.23 -57.09 -4.93
C ASP A 302 2.51 -55.76 -4.22
N SER A 303 3.69 -55.19 -4.51
CA SER A 303 4.34 -54.05 -3.90
C SER A 303 3.88 -52.67 -4.42
N ASP A 304 2.70 -52.59 -5.05
CA ASP A 304 2.29 -51.38 -5.80
C ASP A 304 1.52 -50.30 -4.96
N ILE A 305 1.56 -50.40 -3.62
CA ILE A 305 0.80 -49.41 -2.79
C ILE A 305 1.62 -48.18 -2.40
N ALA A 306 2.91 -48.13 -2.68
CA ALA A 306 3.79 -47.08 -2.17
C ALA A 306 3.87 -45.80 -3.04
N ASP A 307 3.51 -45.89 -4.32
CA ASP A 307 3.82 -44.78 -5.27
C ASP A 307 2.73 -43.70 -5.45
N ASP A 308 1.51 -43.92 -4.93
CA ASP A 308 0.39 -42.98 -5.18
C ASP A 308 0.24 -41.85 -4.11
N LEU A 309 1.09 -41.88 -3.07
CA LEU A 309 1.04 -40.89 -1.97
C LEU A 309 2.02 -39.70 -2.11
N THR A 310 2.94 -39.75 -3.07
CA THR A 310 4.04 -38.77 -3.14
C THR A 310 3.79 -37.58 -4.09
N GLN A 311 2.71 -37.60 -4.89
CA GLN A 311 2.51 -36.55 -5.89
C GLN A 311 1.54 -35.42 -5.48
N ASP A 312 0.82 -35.57 -4.37
CA ASP A 312 -0.14 -34.56 -3.90
C ASP A 312 0.40 -33.59 -2.82
N ASP A 313 1.65 -33.78 -2.33
CA ASP A 313 2.25 -32.93 -1.29
C ASP A 313 2.71 -31.54 -1.78
N ILE A 314 2.57 -31.24 -3.08
CA ILE A 314 3.01 -29.97 -3.67
C ILE A 314 2.06 -28.80 -3.34
N TRP A 315 0.86 -29.06 -2.83
CA TRP A 315 -0.15 -28.01 -2.55
C TRP A 315 -0.30 -27.62 -1.08
N ASP A 316 0.33 -28.34 -0.15
CA ASP A 316 0.21 -28.06 1.30
C ASP A 316 1.24 -27.06 1.86
N SER A 317 2.15 -26.51 1.05
CA SER A 317 3.21 -25.60 1.52
C SER A 317 2.82 -24.12 1.59
N GLU A 318 1.57 -23.74 1.36
CA GLU A 318 1.13 -22.34 1.31
C GLU A 318 0.02 -21.95 2.31
N ASP A 319 0.00 -22.50 3.53
CA ASP A 319 -0.84 -21.94 4.61
C ASP A 319 0.04 -21.31 5.71
N PRO A 320 0.44 -20.01 5.58
CA PRO A 320 1.26 -19.33 6.59
C PRO A 320 0.45 -18.88 7.82
N THR A 321 -0.80 -19.33 7.99
CA THR A 321 -1.67 -18.80 9.05
C THR A 321 -1.99 -19.80 10.17
N ASP A 322 -1.43 -21.01 10.16
CA ASP A 322 -1.68 -21.99 11.25
C ASP A 322 -0.57 -22.07 12.30
N SER A 323 0.05 -20.93 12.61
CA SER A 323 0.80 -20.77 13.86
C SER A 323 -0.09 -20.13 14.94
N THR A 324 -1.20 -20.72 15.25
CA THR A 324 -1.85 -20.47 16.54
C THR A 324 -1.19 -21.36 17.57
N SER A 325 -0.21 -20.76 18.24
CA SER A 325 0.12 -20.89 19.65
C SER A 325 -0.64 -22.00 20.39
N THR A 326 -0.04 -23.12 20.59
CA THR A 326 -0.27 -23.88 21.80
C THR A 326 0.29 -23.07 22.95
N ASP A 327 -0.59 -22.47 23.73
CA ASP A 327 -0.31 -21.99 25.08
C ASP A 327 0.24 -23.14 25.91
N SER A 328 1.57 -23.23 26.01
CA SER A 328 2.23 -23.93 27.09
C SER A 328 2.39 -22.92 28.22
N VAL A 329 1.47 -23.03 29.20
CA VAL A 329 1.60 -22.46 30.54
C VAL A 329 2.97 -22.90 31.11
N PRO A 330 3.83 -21.95 31.51
CA PRO A 330 5.01 -22.31 32.28
C PRO A 330 4.58 -22.57 33.72
N ASP A 331 4.81 -23.79 34.15
CA ASP A 331 4.77 -24.22 35.56
C ASP A 331 5.66 -23.32 36.43
N GLU A 332 5.01 -22.76 37.41
CA GLU A 332 5.59 -22.08 38.56
C GLU A 332 6.42 -23.05 39.40
N LYS A 333 7.74 -22.93 39.38
CA LYS A 333 8.61 -23.46 40.47
C LYS A 333 9.58 -22.38 40.90
N LYS A 334 9.23 -21.79 42.05
CA LYS A 334 10.01 -21.61 43.29
C LYS A 334 11.52 -21.90 43.17
N ASP A 335 12.25 -20.95 43.63
CA ASP A 335 13.34 -20.92 44.64
C ASP A 335 14.52 -20.03 44.23
N LEU A 336 14.73 -19.11 45.19
CA LEU A 336 15.87 -18.23 45.50
C LEU A 336 15.87 -16.84 44.87
#